data_3a3f661feb647ed136ab0b0508b301b3
#
_entry.id   3a3f661feb647ed136ab0b0508b301b3
#
_cell.length_a   1.000
_cell.length_b   1.000
_cell.length_c   1.000
_cell.angle_alpha   90.00
_cell.angle_beta   90.00
_cell.angle_gamma   90.00
#
_symmetry.space_group_name_H-M   'P 1'
#
loop_
_entity.id
_entity.type
_entity.pdbx_description
1 polymer ?
#
loop_
_entity_poly.entity_id
_entity_poly.type
_entity_poly.pdbx_seq_one_letter_code
_entity_poly.pdbx_strand_id
1 'polypeptide(L)'
;MGEENSMKLINKKENILLGALFIISLLLSHLNMFSYTNQNTNPEYFIAFFTIILNIKQLHFSLMKVFLLGLIIDTFVGLVLGQYAFSFLMMVLFHKIYNHYLNAASEEQKIFLQFFTILIGVVCLKLVAISNLTEGLDFVNIILIFILTFLTFFIFQFLSKR
;
A
#
# COMPACT_ATOMS: atom_id res chain seq x y z
N MET A 1 4.62 -9.72 -35.22
CA MET A 1 5.94 -9.78 -34.55
C MET A 1 6.31 -8.48 -33.82
N GLY A 2 5.84 -7.30 -34.22
CA GLY A 2 6.11 -6.03 -33.53
C GLY A 2 5.33 -5.80 -32.23
N GLU A 3 4.05 -6.17 -32.18
CA GLU A 3 3.19 -5.95 -31.02
C GLU A 3 3.56 -6.81 -29.80
N GLU A 4 4.00 -8.06 -30.01
CA GLU A 4 4.40 -8.95 -28.92
C GLU A 4 5.70 -8.48 -28.25
N ASN A 5 6.62 -7.90 -29.01
CA ASN A 5 7.85 -7.31 -28.47
C ASN A 5 7.59 -6.01 -27.71
N SER A 6 6.64 -5.19 -28.16
CA SER A 6 6.25 -3.95 -27.45
C SER A 6 5.58 -4.26 -26.12
N MET A 7 4.67 -5.25 -26.05
CA MET A 7 4.05 -5.68 -24.79
C MET A 7 5.06 -6.25 -23.78
N LYS A 8 6.06 -7.04 -24.24
CA LYS A 8 7.12 -7.56 -23.37
C LYS A 8 8.01 -6.45 -22.81
N LEU A 9 8.28 -5.40 -23.60
CA LEU A 9 9.07 -4.24 -23.17
C LEU A 9 8.33 -3.37 -22.14
N ILE A 10 7.02 -3.17 -22.31
CA ILE A 10 6.17 -2.42 -21.38
C ILE A 10 6.13 -3.16 -20.04
N ASN A 11 5.85 -4.47 -20.03
CA ASN A 11 5.85 -5.30 -18.83
C ASN A 11 7.21 -5.31 -18.11
N LYS A 12 8.31 -5.25 -18.84
CA LYS A 12 9.67 -5.20 -18.25
C LYS A 12 9.93 -3.87 -17.55
N LYS A 13 9.54 -2.73 -18.15
CA LYS A 13 9.68 -1.40 -17.53
C LYS A 13 8.83 -1.26 -16.28
N GLU A 14 7.58 -1.72 -16.30
CA GLU A 14 6.70 -1.71 -15.14
C GLU A 14 7.26 -2.55 -13.98
N ASN A 15 7.80 -3.74 -14.27
CA ASN A 15 8.38 -4.59 -13.24
C ASN A 15 9.65 -3.97 -12.61
N ILE A 16 10.49 -3.29 -13.40
CA ILE A 16 11.66 -2.58 -12.89
C ILE A 16 11.23 -1.42 -11.99
N LEU A 17 10.22 -0.65 -12.42
CA LEU A 17 9.67 0.46 -11.65
C LEU A 17 9.09 -0.02 -10.31
N LEU A 18 8.30 -1.10 -10.33
CA LEU A 18 7.73 -1.68 -9.12
C LEU A 18 8.83 -2.18 -8.17
N GLY A 19 9.87 -2.81 -8.70
CA GLY A 19 11.04 -3.22 -7.91
C GLY A 19 11.76 -2.02 -7.28
N ALA A 20 11.95 -0.94 -8.02
CA ALA A 20 12.55 0.30 -7.51
C ALA A 20 11.69 0.93 -6.40
N LEU A 21 10.37 1.04 -6.59
CA LEU A 21 9.45 1.55 -5.58
C LEU A 21 9.44 0.68 -4.31
N PHE A 22 9.55 -0.64 -4.45
CA PHE A 22 9.66 -1.54 -3.31
C PHE A 22 10.93 -1.29 -2.49
N ILE A 23 12.08 -1.15 -3.18
CA ILE A 23 13.36 -0.85 -2.52
C ILE A 23 13.30 0.51 -1.84
N ILE A 24 12.72 1.53 -2.50
CA ILE A 24 12.54 2.86 -1.91
C ILE A 24 11.65 2.77 -0.66
N SER A 25 10.55 2.04 -0.70
CA SER A 25 9.66 1.84 0.45
C SER A 25 10.37 1.15 1.61
N LEU A 26 11.24 0.17 1.32
CA LEU A 26 12.10 -0.50 2.31
C LEU A 26 13.08 0.49 2.96
N LEU A 27 13.79 1.27 2.17
CA LEU A 27 14.75 2.26 2.69
C LEU A 27 14.05 3.32 3.54
N LEU A 28 12.91 3.85 3.06
CA LEU A 28 12.15 4.87 3.76
C LEU A 28 11.53 4.35 5.07
N SER A 29 11.13 3.09 5.13
CA SER A 29 10.55 2.49 6.35
C SER A 29 11.56 2.40 7.50
N HIS A 30 12.86 2.35 7.18
CA HIS A 30 13.94 2.36 8.20
C HIS A 30 14.36 3.77 8.61
N LEU A 31 13.92 4.81 7.88
CA LEU A 31 14.20 6.19 8.22
C LEU A 31 13.07 6.72 9.12
N ASN A 32 13.34 6.85 10.42
CA ASN A 32 12.43 7.50 11.38
C ASN A 32 12.43 9.02 11.13
N MET A 33 11.78 9.47 10.04
CA MET A 33 11.78 10.89 9.66
C MET A 33 10.85 11.75 10.51
N PHE A 34 9.81 11.16 11.09
CA PHE A 34 8.80 11.90 11.84
C PHE A 34 8.56 11.27 13.21
N SER A 35 9.39 11.63 14.20
CA SER A 35 9.11 11.30 15.59
C SER A 35 8.48 12.53 16.27
N TYR A 36 7.17 12.58 16.33
CA TYR A 36 6.45 13.58 17.09
C TYR A 36 5.96 12.93 18.39
N THR A 37 6.38 13.47 19.54
CA THR A 37 5.91 13.06 20.89
C THR A 37 6.04 11.57 21.22
N ASN A 38 7.24 10.97 21.08
CA ASN A 38 7.50 9.55 21.41
C ASN A 38 6.63 8.51 20.67
N GLN A 39 5.84 8.92 19.69
CA GLN A 39 5.05 8.03 18.84
C GLN A 39 5.60 8.08 17.41
N ASN A 40 5.75 6.90 16.79
CA ASN A 40 6.13 6.80 15.38
C ASN A 40 4.95 7.26 14.50
N THR A 41 5.03 8.50 14.01
CA THR A 41 4.06 9.09 13.07
C THR A 41 4.51 8.95 11.62
N ASN A 42 5.36 7.98 11.33
CA ASN A 42 5.87 7.76 9.98
C ASN A 42 4.75 7.32 9.03
N PRO A 43 4.78 7.77 7.76
CA PRO A 43 3.85 7.28 6.75
C PRO A 43 4.07 5.79 6.51
N GLU A 44 2.98 5.09 6.20
CA GLU A 44 3.01 3.65 5.89
C GLU A 44 3.36 3.44 4.41
N TYR A 45 4.65 3.51 4.11
CA TYR A 45 5.17 3.45 2.73
C TYR A 45 4.75 2.21 1.96
N PHE A 46 4.65 1.05 2.64
CA PHE A 46 4.23 -0.20 2.00
C PHE A 46 2.75 -0.22 1.65
N ILE A 47 1.90 0.49 2.42
CA ILE A 47 0.48 0.66 2.07
C ILE A 47 0.36 1.52 0.82
N ALA A 48 1.10 2.64 0.75
CA ALA A 48 1.13 3.49 -0.43
C ALA A 48 1.62 2.72 -1.67
N PHE A 49 2.71 1.98 -1.55
CA PHE A 49 3.27 1.12 -2.60
C PHE A 49 2.27 0.05 -3.06
N PHE A 50 1.65 -0.67 -2.12
CA PHE A 50 0.70 -1.71 -2.45
C PHE A 50 -0.56 -1.17 -3.14
N THR A 51 -1.02 0.02 -2.78
CA THR A 51 -2.11 0.70 -3.47
C THR A 51 -1.77 0.98 -4.95
N ILE A 52 -0.52 1.36 -5.24
CA ILE A 52 -0.06 1.52 -6.63
C ILE A 52 -0.11 0.21 -7.40
N ILE A 53 0.36 -0.88 -6.78
CA ILE A 53 0.31 -2.21 -7.40
C ILE A 53 -1.13 -2.60 -7.74
N LEU A 54 -2.08 -2.35 -6.83
CA LEU A 54 -3.49 -2.64 -7.06
C LEU A 54 -4.06 -1.85 -8.24
N ASN A 55 -3.58 -0.62 -8.47
CA ASN A 55 -4.06 0.24 -9.55
C ASN A 55 -3.42 -0.06 -10.92
N ILE A 56 -2.11 -0.37 -10.95
CA ILE A 56 -1.39 -0.62 -12.21
C ILE A 56 -1.77 -1.96 -12.82
N LYS A 57 -1.88 -2.95 -11.97
CA LYS A 57 -2.19 -4.30 -12.41
C LYS A 57 -3.63 -4.60 -12.03
N GLN A 58 -4.52 -4.73 -13.00
CA GLN A 58 -5.79 -5.47 -12.84
C GLN A 58 -5.49 -6.95 -12.50
N LEU A 59 -4.53 -7.17 -11.62
CA LEU A 59 -3.98 -8.46 -11.30
C LEU A 59 -5.03 -9.26 -10.52
N HIS A 60 -5.35 -10.41 -11.05
CA HIS A 60 -5.94 -11.49 -10.27
C HIS A 60 -4.93 -11.93 -9.19
N PHE A 61 -4.77 -11.10 -8.15
CA PHE A 61 -3.95 -11.47 -7.00
C PHE A 61 -4.61 -12.67 -6.32
N SER A 62 -3.89 -13.78 -6.30
CA SER A 62 -4.20 -14.85 -5.37
C SER A 62 -4.04 -14.31 -3.96
N LEU A 63 -5.08 -14.42 -3.13
CA LEU A 63 -5.05 -13.98 -1.73
C LEU A 63 -3.86 -14.57 -0.98
N MET A 64 -3.47 -15.79 -1.33
CA MET A 64 -2.30 -16.45 -0.75
C MET A 64 -0.98 -15.71 -1.06
N LYS A 65 -0.79 -15.22 -2.29
CA LYS A 65 0.40 -14.46 -2.67
C LYS A 65 0.46 -13.12 -1.94
N VAL A 66 -0.68 -12.46 -1.78
CA VAL A 66 -0.80 -11.20 -1.04
C VAL A 66 -0.48 -11.42 0.43
N PHE A 67 -1.01 -12.47 1.02
CA PHE A 67 -0.73 -12.84 2.41
C PHE A 67 0.76 -13.11 2.64
N LEU A 68 1.38 -13.92 1.78
CA LEU A 68 2.82 -14.19 1.86
C LEU A 68 3.67 -12.93 1.68
N LEU A 69 3.30 -12.04 0.75
CA LEU A 69 3.98 -10.76 0.58
C LEU A 69 3.91 -9.92 1.86
N GLY A 70 2.75 -9.83 2.49
CA GLY A 70 2.58 -9.11 3.73
C GLY A 70 3.43 -9.70 4.87
N LEU A 71 3.47 -11.04 5.01
CA LEU A 71 4.32 -11.70 6.00
C LEU A 71 5.82 -11.41 5.78
N ILE A 72 6.26 -11.41 4.51
CA ILE A 72 7.64 -11.05 4.19
C ILE A 72 7.94 -9.62 4.64
N ILE A 73 7.04 -8.67 4.37
CA ILE A 73 7.21 -7.28 4.78
C ILE A 73 7.22 -7.16 6.31
N ASP A 74 6.34 -7.86 7.01
CA ASP A 74 6.31 -7.88 8.48
C ASP A 74 7.66 -8.28 9.06
N THR A 75 8.34 -9.29 8.46
CA THR A 75 9.66 -9.72 8.92
C THR A 75 10.75 -8.69 8.64
N PHE A 76 10.68 -7.97 7.53
CA PHE A 76 11.66 -6.93 7.20
C PHE A 76 11.51 -5.65 8.03
N VAL A 77 10.27 -5.27 8.33
CA VAL A 77 9.99 -4.04 9.10
C VAL A 77 10.14 -4.27 10.60
N GLY A 78 10.21 -5.54 11.04
CA GLY A 78 10.35 -5.90 12.47
C GLY A 78 9.10 -5.63 13.29
N LEU A 79 7.94 -5.61 12.64
CA LEU A 79 6.64 -5.46 13.28
C LEU A 79 6.09 -6.82 13.77
N VAL A 80 4.95 -6.78 14.43
CA VAL A 80 4.22 -8.00 14.80
C VAL A 80 3.78 -8.72 13.53
N LEU A 81 4.11 -10.01 13.44
CA LEU A 81 3.75 -10.85 12.30
C LEU A 81 2.24 -10.81 12.04
N GLY A 82 1.87 -10.57 10.79
CA GLY A 82 0.49 -10.54 10.34
C GLY A 82 -0.11 -9.14 10.18
N GLN A 83 0.58 -8.07 10.58
CA GLN A 83 0.05 -6.70 10.47
C GLN A 83 -0.14 -6.28 9.01
N TYR A 84 0.93 -6.30 8.20
CA TYR A 84 0.83 -6.01 6.76
C TYR A 84 0.10 -7.11 6.01
N ALA A 85 0.26 -8.39 6.42
CA ALA A 85 -0.45 -9.49 5.77
C ALA A 85 -1.97 -9.31 5.88
N PHE A 86 -2.50 -9.00 7.06
CA PHE A 86 -3.91 -8.72 7.27
C PHE A 86 -4.38 -7.46 6.55
N SER A 87 -3.60 -6.37 6.67
CA SER A 87 -3.90 -5.10 6.02
C SER A 87 -4.02 -5.24 4.50
N PHE A 88 -3.06 -5.91 3.86
CA PHE A 88 -3.08 -6.14 2.41
C PHE A 88 -4.23 -7.04 1.95
N LEU A 89 -4.58 -8.07 2.72
CA LEU A 89 -5.76 -8.88 2.43
C LEU A 89 -7.03 -8.03 2.42
N MET A 90 -7.22 -7.17 3.43
CA MET A 90 -8.39 -6.29 3.51
C MET A 90 -8.43 -5.28 2.37
N MET A 91 -7.26 -4.70 2.00
CA MET A 91 -7.17 -3.81 0.83
C MET A 91 -7.56 -4.52 -0.46
N VAL A 92 -7.10 -5.75 -0.70
CA VAL A 92 -7.46 -6.53 -1.91
C VAL A 92 -8.93 -6.90 -1.92
N LEU A 93 -9.49 -7.33 -0.79
CA LEU A 93 -10.91 -7.66 -0.69
C LEU A 93 -11.77 -6.43 -0.99
N PHE A 94 -11.46 -5.30 -0.38
CA PHE A 94 -12.15 -4.03 -0.64
C PHE A 94 -12.04 -3.63 -2.11
N HIS A 95 -10.83 -3.68 -2.68
CA HIS A 95 -10.59 -3.33 -4.08
C HIS A 95 -11.36 -4.25 -5.05
N LYS A 96 -11.43 -5.55 -4.77
CA LYS A 96 -12.23 -6.51 -5.58
C LYS A 96 -13.72 -6.22 -5.52
N ILE A 97 -14.27 -5.97 -4.31
CA ILE A 97 -15.68 -5.64 -4.12
C ILE A 97 -16.01 -4.36 -4.89
N TYR A 98 -15.18 -3.34 -4.72
CA TYR A 98 -15.45 -2.03 -5.30
C TYR A 98 -15.30 -2.02 -6.84
N ASN A 99 -14.29 -2.70 -7.39
CA ASN A 99 -14.12 -2.84 -8.85
C ASN A 99 -15.29 -3.58 -9.51
N HIS A 100 -15.96 -4.49 -8.80
CA HIS A 100 -17.14 -5.16 -9.32
C HIS A 100 -18.29 -4.16 -9.58
N TYR A 101 -18.40 -3.12 -8.77
CA TYR A 101 -19.42 -2.08 -8.92
C TYR A 101 -19.04 -0.95 -9.86
N LEU A 102 -17.73 -0.77 -10.16
CA LEU A 102 -17.20 0.37 -10.91
C LEU A 102 -16.62 0.00 -12.28
N ASN A 103 -17.25 -0.93 -13.01
CA ASN A 103 -16.75 -1.34 -14.35
C ASN A 103 -16.62 -0.18 -15.37
N ALA A 104 -17.13 1.03 -15.08
CA ALA A 104 -17.02 2.23 -15.91
C ALA A 104 -16.66 3.47 -15.05
N ALA A 105 -15.72 3.32 -14.12
CA ALA A 105 -15.37 4.39 -13.19
C ALA A 105 -14.74 5.61 -13.88
N SER A 106 -15.25 6.80 -13.56
CA SER A 106 -14.58 8.07 -13.90
C SER A 106 -13.25 8.18 -13.15
N GLU A 107 -12.36 9.09 -13.59
CA GLU A 107 -11.07 9.32 -12.90
C GLU A 107 -11.27 9.77 -11.44
N GLU A 108 -12.32 10.53 -11.15
CA GLU A 108 -12.68 10.94 -9.80
C GLU A 108 -13.03 9.74 -8.90
N GLN A 109 -13.78 8.79 -9.44
CA GLN A 109 -14.14 7.56 -8.72
C GLN A 109 -12.92 6.69 -8.43
N LYS A 110 -11.93 6.67 -9.33
CA LYS A 110 -10.66 5.97 -9.09
C LYS A 110 -9.87 6.61 -7.94
N ILE A 111 -9.79 7.94 -7.88
CA ILE A 111 -9.13 8.65 -6.78
C ILE A 111 -9.83 8.34 -5.45
N PHE A 112 -11.16 8.34 -5.45
CA PHE A 112 -11.96 8.01 -4.29
C PHE A 112 -11.70 6.56 -3.81
N LEU A 113 -11.64 5.60 -4.75
CA LEU A 113 -11.27 4.22 -4.44
C LEU A 113 -9.89 4.12 -3.80
N GLN A 114 -8.90 4.84 -4.33
CA GLN A 114 -7.54 4.86 -3.80
C GLN A 114 -7.50 5.40 -2.37
N PHE A 115 -8.23 6.49 -2.11
CA PHE A 115 -8.37 7.08 -0.78
C PHE A 115 -8.91 6.07 0.23
N PHE A 116 -10.02 5.39 -0.07
CA PHE A 116 -10.59 4.38 0.82
C PHE A 116 -9.71 3.14 0.97
N THR A 117 -9.02 2.72 -0.08
CA THR A 117 -8.09 1.59 -0.02
C THR A 117 -6.95 1.88 0.96
N ILE A 118 -6.36 3.09 0.92
CA ILE A 118 -5.32 3.51 1.85
C ILE A 118 -5.87 3.62 3.27
N LEU A 119 -7.06 4.21 3.44
CA LEU A 119 -7.71 4.34 4.73
C LEU A 119 -7.90 2.97 5.41
N ILE A 120 -8.46 2.01 4.68
CA ILE A 120 -8.65 0.64 5.17
C ILE A 120 -7.30 0.02 5.52
N GLY A 121 -6.28 0.18 4.66
CA GLY A 121 -4.94 -0.34 4.91
C GLY A 121 -4.36 0.17 6.22
N VAL A 122 -4.36 1.49 6.45
CA VAL A 122 -3.82 2.11 7.67
C VAL A 122 -4.62 1.70 8.91
N VAL A 123 -5.95 1.74 8.83
CA VAL A 123 -6.81 1.37 9.96
C VAL A 123 -6.59 -0.10 10.35
N CYS A 124 -6.60 -1.03 9.39
CA CYS A 124 -6.38 -2.45 9.66
C CYS A 124 -4.99 -2.71 10.27
N LEU A 125 -3.95 -2.05 9.74
CA LEU A 125 -2.59 -2.17 10.29
C LEU A 125 -2.55 -1.70 11.75
N LYS A 126 -3.14 -0.56 12.08
CA LYS A 126 -3.17 -0.02 13.45
C LYS A 126 -4.04 -0.85 14.38
N LEU A 127 -5.16 -1.40 13.91
CA LEU A 127 -6.00 -2.29 14.73
C LEU A 127 -5.24 -3.56 15.16
N VAL A 128 -4.48 -4.17 14.26
CA VAL A 128 -3.65 -5.34 14.60
C VAL A 128 -2.50 -4.94 15.55
N ALA A 129 -1.90 -3.76 15.37
CA ALA A 129 -0.87 -3.26 16.28
C ALA A 129 -1.40 -3.09 17.70
N ILE A 130 -2.58 -2.52 17.87
CA ILE A 130 -3.22 -2.26 19.17
C ILE A 130 -3.62 -3.55 19.87
N SER A 131 -4.08 -4.56 19.13
CA SER A 131 -4.43 -5.87 19.74
C SER A 131 -3.26 -6.55 20.46
N ASN A 132 -2.03 -6.15 20.14
CA ASN A 132 -0.80 -6.73 20.70
C ASN A 132 -0.05 -5.79 21.66
N LEU A 133 -0.44 -4.51 21.71
CA LEU A 133 0.20 -3.49 22.55
C LEU A 133 -0.85 -2.89 23.48
N THR A 134 -0.48 -2.64 24.71
CA THR A 134 -1.31 -1.97 25.72
C THR A 134 -1.48 -0.46 25.46
N GLU A 135 -1.12 0.01 24.26
CA GLU A 135 -1.21 1.41 23.84
C GLU A 135 -2.64 1.75 23.42
N GLY A 136 -3.17 2.85 23.96
CA GLY A 136 -4.50 3.34 23.62
C GLY A 136 -4.60 3.78 22.15
N LEU A 137 -5.80 3.70 21.57
CA LEU A 137 -6.13 4.25 20.26
C LEU A 137 -5.95 5.78 20.27
N ASP A 138 -4.86 6.26 19.67
CA ASP A 138 -4.70 7.68 19.38
C ASP A 138 -5.22 7.99 17.98
N PHE A 139 -6.48 8.43 17.92
CA PHE A 139 -7.15 8.79 16.65
C PHE A 139 -6.42 9.89 15.88
N VAL A 140 -5.81 10.85 16.59
CA VAL A 140 -5.07 11.94 15.96
C VAL A 140 -3.85 11.38 15.22
N ASN A 141 -3.14 10.45 15.84
CA ASN A 141 -1.99 9.78 15.23
C ASN A 141 -2.40 8.97 13.98
N ILE A 142 -3.51 8.23 14.05
CA ILE A 142 -4.03 7.47 12.89
C ILE A 142 -4.37 8.40 11.73
N ILE A 143 -5.04 9.52 11.99
CA ILE A 143 -5.38 10.52 10.96
C ILE A 143 -4.11 11.11 10.34
N LEU A 144 -3.12 11.43 11.16
CA LEU A 144 -1.86 12.01 10.70
C LEU A 144 -1.07 11.02 9.83
N ILE A 145 -0.95 9.77 10.26
CA ILE A 145 -0.32 8.69 9.48
C ILE A 145 -1.07 8.49 8.15
N PHE A 146 -2.41 8.49 8.17
CA PHE A 146 -3.20 8.37 6.96
C PHE A 146 -2.93 9.50 5.98
N ILE A 147 -2.91 10.76 6.43
CA ILE A 147 -2.63 11.94 5.58
C ILE A 147 -1.22 11.81 4.97
N LEU A 148 -0.23 11.49 5.77
CA LEU A 148 1.16 11.31 5.31
C LEU A 148 1.27 10.15 4.31
N THR A 149 0.60 9.03 4.56
CA THR A 149 0.58 7.88 3.65
C THR A 149 -0.09 8.24 2.31
N PHE A 150 -1.16 9.01 2.36
CA PHE A 150 -1.85 9.49 1.16
C PHE A 150 -0.97 10.44 0.34
N LEU A 151 -0.24 11.34 0.98
CA LEU A 151 0.74 12.21 0.31
C LEU A 151 1.87 11.39 -0.35
N THR A 152 2.42 10.40 0.35
CA THR A 152 3.47 9.53 -0.22
C THR A 152 2.94 8.71 -1.40
N PHE A 153 1.70 8.27 -1.37
CA PHE A 153 1.05 7.63 -2.50
C PHE A 153 1.03 8.55 -3.73
N PHE A 154 0.66 9.81 -3.61
CA PHE A 154 0.70 10.76 -4.73
C PHE A 154 2.10 10.96 -5.29
N ILE A 155 3.11 11.07 -4.43
CA ILE A 155 4.51 11.18 -4.86
C ILE A 155 4.91 9.93 -5.65
N PHE A 156 4.61 8.74 -5.16
CA PHE A 156 4.91 7.48 -5.84
C PHE A 156 4.14 7.34 -7.16
N GLN A 157 2.87 7.75 -7.19
CA GLN A 157 2.06 7.74 -8.40
C GLN A 157 2.62 8.70 -9.47
N PHE A 158 3.09 9.88 -9.06
CA PHE A 158 3.74 10.84 -9.97
C PHE A 158 5.03 10.27 -10.55
N LEU A 159 5.86 9.61 -9.72
CA LEU A 159 7.07 8.94 -10.18
C LEU A 159 6.78 7.78 -11.12
N SER A 160 5.67 7.06 -10.92
CA SER A 160 5.30 5.91 -11.75
C SER A 160 4.75 6.28 -13.12
N LYS A 161 4.25 7.51 -13.31
CA LYS A 161 3.70 8.01 -14.59
C LYS A 161 4.76 8.60 -15.52
N ARG A 162 6.00 8.78 -15.05
CA ARG A 162 7.15 9.22 -15.85
C ARG A 162 7.91 8.04 -16.43
#